data_b7a3d28157e46cc2e767e67395dc759b
#
_entry.id   b7a3d28157e46cc2e767e67395dc759b
#
_cell.length_a   1.000
_cell.length_b   1.000
_cell.length_c   1.000
_cell.angle_alpha   90.00
_cell.angle_beta   90.00
_cell.angle_gamma   90.00
#
_symmetry.space_group_name_H-M   'P 1'
#
loop_
_entity.id
_entity.type
_entity.pdbx_description
1 polymer ?
#
loop_
_entity_poly.entity_id
_entity_poly.type
_entity_poly.pdbx_seq_one_letter_code
_entity_poly.pdbx_strand_id
1 'polypeptide(L)'
;IRERRRPGRPPSPASAGSPRNRWPDCLDWLPIVAIPGSMKQFLAVSAIGKDRPGLAHEVVRTISDCGASISESRMLPLGGEFGMLILVTGNWHAMARLESELARLAESAGLALQVRRAEPRALREELIPYSIDVIGPDHPGIVAGLAGFFTARHIEIAEIVSRGYNASQTGAAMFAVQMMVNVPARAPVAQLREDFMEYCDSQNLDAILEPVKN
;
A
#
# COMPACT_ATOMS: atom_id res chain seq x y z
N ILE A 1 25.27 61.62 65.57
CA ILE A 1 24.54 61.03 64.45
C ILE A 1 25.56 60.51 63.47
N ARG A 2 25.86 59.19 63.42
CA ARG A 2 26.89 58.56 62.62
C ARG A 2 26.28 58.02 61.32
N GLU A 3 26.72 58.59 60.20
CA GLU A 3 26.44 58.09 58.87
C GLU A 3 27.17 56.79 58.63
N ARG A 4 26.42 55.73 58.35
CA ARG A 4 26.96 54.43 57.94
C ARG A 4 27.16 54.43 56.42
N ARG A 5 28.40 54.41 55.97
CA ARG A 5 28.81 54.19 54.60
C ARG A 5 28.43 52.74 54.18
N ARG A 6 27.76 52.62 53.07
CA ARG A 6 27.49 51.31 52.41
C ARG A 6 28.75 50.82 51.73
N PRO A 7 29.12 49.54 51.85
CA PRO A 7 30.23 48.96 51.12
C PRO A 7 29.91 48.84 49.62
N GLY A 8 30.93 49.14 48.81
CA GLY A 8 30.85 49.13 47.34
C GLY A 8 30.67 47.73 46.76
N ARG A 9 29.96 47.72 45.68
CA ARG A 9 29.67 46.54 44.85
C ARG A 9 30.98 46.07 44.18
N PRO A 10 31.30 44.75 44.18
CA PRO A 10 32.49 44.28 43.49
C PRO A 10 32.27 44.31 41.96
N PRO A 11 33.35 44.46 41.17
CA PRO A 11 33.30 44.55 39.73
C PRO A 11 32.89 43.20 39.13
N SER A 12 32.06 43.26 38.08
CA SER A 12 31.64 42.10 37.28
C SER A 12 32.87 41.45 36.63
N PRO A 13 32.97 40.13 36.58
CA PRO A 13 34.02 39.44 35.85
C PRO A 13 33.84 39.65 34.34
N ALA A 14 34.95 39.96 33.71
CA ALA A 14 35.06 40.13 32.26
C ALA A 14 34.62 38.87 31.53
N SER A 15 33.92 39.08 30.44
CA SER A 15 33.47 38.04 29.49
C SER A 15 34.67 37.23 28.99
N ALA A 16 34.85 36.03 29.52
CA ALA A 16 35.74 35.05 28.94
C ALA A 16 35.12 34.54 27.64
N GLY A 17 35.81 34.82 26.54
CA GLY A 17 35.42 34.38 25.21
C GLY A 17 35.26 32.83 25.17
N SER A 18 34.13 32.40 24.67
CA SER A 18 33.84 31.04 24.33
C SER A 18 34.92 30.45 23.42
N PRO A 19 35.52 29.29 23.71
CA PRO A 19 36.44 28.66 22.77
C PRO A 19 35.61 28.22 21.54
N ARG A 20 35.90 28.83 20.41
CA ARG A 20 35.43 28.36 19.11
C ARG A 20 36.02 26.97 18.91
N ASN A 21 35.18 25.93 18.99
CA ASN A 21 35.49 24.60 18.50
C ASN A 21 35.81 24.70 17.01
N ARG A 22 37.08 24.85 16.72
CA ARG A 22 37.59 24.67 15.37
C ARG A 22 37.75 23.17 15.19
N TRP A 23 36.76 22.55 14.53
CA TRP A 23 36.92 21.20 13.99
C TRP A 23 38.07 21.28 12.95
N PRO A 24 39.03 20.34 12.98
CA PRO A 24 40.08 20.33 11.96
C PRO A 24 39.44 20.03 10.61
N ASP A 25 39.73 20.84 9.61
CA ASP A 25 39.47 20.63 8.21
C ASP A 25 40.36 19.49 7.67
N CYS A 26 40.02 18.24 8.09
CA CYS A 26 40.66 17.01 7.64
C CYS A 26 39.57 16.05 7.17
N LEU A 27 38.74 16.50 6.24
CA LEU A 27 37.94 15.61 5.38
C LEU A 27 38.30 15.89 3.92
N ASP A 28 39.64 15.85 3.66
CA ASP A 28 40.12 15.63 2.34
C ASP A 28 39.75 14.21 1.90
N TRP A 29 38.77 14.14 0.99
CA TRP A 29 38.70 13.19 -0.11
C TRP A 29 39.07 11.72 0.17
N LEU A 30 38.40 11.07 1.08
CA LEU A 30 38.12 9.68 0.85
C LEU A 30 36.89 9.63 -0.07
N PRO A 31 36.99 9.02 -1.28
CA PRO A 31 35.79 8.71 -2.01
C PRO A 31 34.92 7.90 -1.05
N ILE A 32 33.70 8.36 -0.81
CA ILE A 32 32.69 7.53 -0.20
C ILE A 32 32.55 6.37 -1.18
N VAL A 33 33.32 5.30 -0.90
CA VAL A 33 33.06 4.01 -1.48
C VAL A 33 31.65 3.73 -1.01
N ALA A 34 30.69 3.97 -1.88
CA ALA A 34 29.32 3.55 -1.69
C ALA A 34 29.44 2.05 -1.37
N ILE A 35 29.30 1.72 -0.10
CA ILE A 35 29.17 0.34 0.33
C ILE A 35 27.99 -0.16 -0.50
N PRO A 36 28.15 -1.16 -1.39
CA PRO A 36 27.04 -1.73 -2.12
C PRO A 36 26.27 -2.61 -1.13
N GLY A 37 25.57 -1.98 -0.25
CA GLY A 37 24.97 -2.64 0.89
C GLY A 37 23.74 -1.88 1.31
N SER A 38 22.73 -2.01 0.58
CA SER A 38 21.32 -2.01 0.94
C SER A 38 20.46 -1.55 -0.23
N MET A 39 20.64 -2.13 -1.39
CA MET A 39 19.53 -2.08 -2.34
C MET A 39 18.38 -2.84 -1.69
N LYS A 40 17.35 -2.09 -1.31
CA LYS A 40 16.10 -2.68 -0.85
C LYS A 40 15.63 -3.65 -1.92
N GLN A 41 15.49 -4.90 -1.54
CA GLN A 41 14.90 -5.92 -2.39
C GLN A 41 13.42 -6.02 -2.08
N PHE A 42 12.65 -6.41 -3.08
CA PHE A 42 11.22 -6.60 -2.98
C PHE A 42 10.86 -8.03 -3.35
N LEU A 43 9.97 -8.62 -2.55
CA LEU A 43 9.35 -9.91 -2.85
C LEU A 43 7.83 -9.72 -2.87
N ALA A 44 7.20 -10.18 -3.93
CA ALA A 44 5.76 -10.35 -4.00
C ALA A 44 5.42 -11.77 -3.53
N VAL A 45 4.64 -11.86 -2.47
CA VAL A 45 4.19 -13.11 -1.89
C VAL A 45 2.69 -13.24 -2.16
N SER A 46 2.27 -14.34 -2.77
CA SER A 46 0.87 -14.72 -2.85
C SER A 46 0.64 -16.00 -2.08
N ALA A 47 -0.38 -16.04 -1.25
CA ALA A 47 -0.74 -17.21 -0.47
C ALA A 47 -2.25 -17.37 -0.42
N ILE A 48 -2.72 -18.62 -0.50
CA ILE A 48 -4.12 -18.97 -0.31
C ILE A 48 -4.20 -20.27 0.49
N GLY A 49 -5.13 -20.36 1.40
CA GLY A 49 -5.38 -21.55 2.19
C GLY A 49 -6.65 -21.44 2.99
N LYS A 50 -7.02 -22.54 3.65
CA LYS A 50 -8.26 -22.61 4.43
C LYS A 50 -8.33 -21.50 5.47
N ASP A 51 -9.44 -20.77 5.47
CA ASP A 51 -9.66 -19.67 6.42
C ASP A 51 -9.70 -20.19 7.85
N ARG A 52 -8.86 -19.61 8.70
CA ARG A 52 -8.82 -19.88 10.15
C ARG A 52 -8.28 -18.69 10.94
N PRO A 53 -8.73 -18.52 12.18
CA PRO A 53 -8.18 -17.50 13.06
C PRO A 53 -6.67 -17.62 13.21
N GLY A 54 -5.97 -16.51 13.10
CA GLY A 54 -4.52 -16.43 13.27
C GLY A 54 -3.68 -16.63 12.01
N LEU A 55 -4.24 -17.09 10.89
CA LEU A 55 -3.47 -17.36 9.68
C LEU A 55 -2.72 -16.14 9.16
N ALA A 56 -3.40 -15.00 9.04
CA ALA A 56 -2.76 -13.74 8.64
C ALA A 56 -1.64 -13.34 9.59
N HIS A 57 -1.85 -13.52 10.93
CA HIS A 57 -0.84 -13.20 11.94
C HIS A 57 0.40 -14.08 11.79
N GLU A 58 0.27 -15.37 11.53
CA GLU A 58 1.39 -16.28 11.34
C GLU A 58 2.25 -15.84 10.15
N VAL A 59 1.65 -15.47 9.02
CA VAL A 59 2.37 -15.00 7.83
C VAL A 59 3.08 -13.67 8.11
N VAL A 60 2.37 -12.68 8.66
CA VAL A 60 2.93 -11.35 8.96
C VAL A 60 4.06 -11.45 10.00
N ARG A 61 3.89 -12.28 11.01
CA ARG A 61 4.91 -12.53 12.01
C ARG A 61 6.17 -13.15 11.40
N THR A 62 6.02 -14.17 10.56
CA THR A 62 7.16 -14.78 9.86
C THR A 62 7.94 -13.75 9.04
N ILE A 63 7.26 -12.83 8.37
CA ILE A 63 7.89 -11.72 7.63
C ILE A 63 8.72 -10.85 8.59
N SER A 64 8.12 -10.44 9.71
CA SER A 64 8.78 -9.58 10.71
C SER A 64 9.97 -10.27 11.40
N ASP A 65 9.83 -11.54 11.77
CA ASP A 65 10.86 -12.33 12.43
C ASP A 65 12.09 -12.56 11.52
N CYS A 66 11.91 -12.49 10.20
CA CYS A 66 12.99 -12.51 9.21
C CYS A 66 13.71 -11.16 9.06
N GLY A 67 13.23 -10.10 9.70
CA GLY A 67 13.79 -8.75 9.57
C GLY A 67 13.36 -8.05 8.29
N ALA A 68 12.23 -8.46 7.70
CA ALA A 68 11.61 -7.86 6.54
C ALA A 68 10.42 -6.99 6.96
N SER A 69 10.02 -6.06 6.07
CA SER A 69 8.89 -5.15 6.29
C SER A 69 7.87 -5.30 5.19
N ILE A 70 6.59 -5.20 5.54
CA ILE A 70 5.51 -5.16 4.57
C ILE A 70 5.43 -3.75 3.99
N SER A 71 5.52 -3.64 2.67
CA SER A 71 5.37 -2.40 1.93
C SER A 71 3.92 -2.17 1.51
N GLU A 72 3.25 -3.23 1.07
CA GLU A 72 1.86 -3.21 0.63
C GLU A 72 1.23 -4.59 0.86
N SER A 73 -0.06 -4.66 1.17
CA SER A 73 -0.73 -5.95 1.29
C SER A 73 -2.23 -5.85 0.98
N ARG A 74 -2.77 -6.96 0.49
CA ARG A 74 -4.19 -7.23 0.37
C ARG A 74 -4.46 -8.60 0.97
N MET A 75 -5.36 -8.66 1.94
CA MET A 75 -5.70 -9.89 2.66
C MET A 75 -7.20 -9.94 2.85
N LEU A 76 -7.83 -11.03 2.44
CA LEU A 76 -9.28 -11.13 2.46
C LEU A 76 -9.76 -12.58 2.53
N PRO A 77 -10.90 -12.83 3.18
CA PRO A 77 -11.59 -14.12 3.06
C PRO A 77 -12.27 -14.21 1.68
N LEU A 78 -12.24 -15.39 1.08
CA LEU A 78 -12.86 -15.68 -0.20
C LEU A 78 -13.52 -17.07 -0.16
N GLY A 79 -14.82 -17.11 0.09
CA GLY A 79 -15.52 -18.36 0.37
C GLY A 79 -15.02 -19.01 1.66
N GLY A 80 -14.52 -20.23 1.58
CA GLY A 80 -13.90 -20.95 2.71
C GLY A 80 -12.39 -20.79 2.80
N GLU A 81 -11.81 -19.98 1.94
CA GLU A 81 -10.38 -19.75 1.83
C GLU A 81 -10.01 -18.31 2.29
N PHE A 82 -8.77 -18.12 2.66
CA PHE A 82 -8.19 -16.82 2.95
C PHE A 82 -7.05 -16.53 1.99
N GLY A 83 -7.18 -15.46 1.21
CA GLY A 83 -6.22 -15.03 0.21
C GLY A 83 -5.34 -13.89 0.71
N MET A 84 -4.06 -13.91 0.37
CA MET A 84 -3.08 -12.89 0.73
C MET A 84 -2.20 -12.54 -0.48
N LEU A 85 -2.05 -11.24 -0.73
CA LEU A 85 -1.08 -10.68 -1.64
C LEU A 85 -0.26 -9.66 -0.84
N ILE A 86 1.05 -9.86 -0.74
CA ILE A 86 1.91 -9.06 0.14
C ILE A 86 3.16 -8.67 -0.62
N LEU A 87 3.45 -7.38 -0.68
CA LEU A 87 4.73 -6.86 -1.14
C LEU A 87 5.63 -6.62 0.08
N VAL A 88 6.74 -7.34 0.11
CA VAL A 88 7.70 -7.31 1.22
C VAL A 88 8.97 -6.63 0.76
N THR A 89 9.59 -5.84 1.63
CA THR A 89 10.88 -5.18 1.41
C THR A 89 11.87 -5.52 2.51
N GLY A 90 13.14 -5.64 2.15
CA GLY A 90 14.22 -5.91 3.09
C GLY A 90 15.58 -5.96 2.41
N ASN A 91 16.61 -6.30 3.19
CA ASN A 91 17.94 -6.56 2.66
C ASN A 91 18.04 -8.00 2.10
N TRP A 92 19.11 -8.30 1.41
CA TRP A 92 19.31 -9.61 0.79
C TRP A 92 19.22 -10.79 1.76
N HIS A 93 19.80 -10.66 2.96
CA HIS A 93 19.76 -11.72 3.97
C HIS A 93 18.36 -11.98 4.51
N ALA A 94 17.61 -10.91 4.78
CA ALA A 94 16.22 -11.01 5.21
C ALA A 94 15.37 -11.70 4.14
N MET A 95 15.57 -11.38 2.87
CA MET A 95 14.82 -11.98 1.77
C MET A 95 15.13 -13.47 1.60
N ALA A 96 16.39 -13.87 1.62
CA ALA A 96 16.78 -15.27 1.51
C ALA A 96 16.25 -16.12 2.68
N ARG A 97 16.30 -15.58 3.90
CA ARG A 97 15.71 -16.23 5.09
C ARG A 97 14.20 -16.34 4.96
N LEU A 98 13.54 -15.27 4.51
CA LEU A 98 12.09 -15.21 4.37
C LEU A 98 11.57 -16.25 3.37
N GLU A 99 12.23 -16.41 2.21
CA GLU A 99 11.86 -17.42 1.22
C GLU A 99 11.83 -18.83 1.85
N SER A 100 12.83 -19.17 2.67
CA SER A 100 12.88 -20.47 3.36
C SER A 100 11.84 -20.63 4.46
N GLU A 101 11.61 -19.59 5.26
CA GLU A 101 10.64 -19.65 6.36
C GLU A 101 9.19 -19.67 5.84
N LEU A 102 8.90 -18.93 4.76
CA LEU A 102 7.59 -18.97 4.13
C LEU A 102 7.30 -20.35 3.50
N ALA A 103 8.30 -21.00 2.92
CA ALA A 103 8.11 -22.36 2.39
C ALA A 103 7.73 -23.35 3.51
N ARG A 104 8.42 -23.29 4.67
CA ARG A 104 8.08 -24.12 5.83
C ARG A 104 6.70 -23.82 6.39
N LEU A 105 6.36 -22.53 6.48
CA LEU A 105 5.02 -22.12 6.92
C LEU A 105 3.95 -22.64 5.96
N ALA A 106 4.18 -22.57 4.65
CA ALA A 106 3.25 -23.06 3.66
C ALA A 106 2.96 -24.56 3.84
N GLU A 107 3.99 -25.38 4.05
CA GLU A 107 3.84 -26.81 4.33
C GLU A 107 3.06 -27.06 5.62
N SER A 108 3.43 -26.38 6.71
CA SER A 108 2.81 -26.61 8.03
C SER A 108 1.38 -26.09 8.13
N ALA A 109 1.06 -25.00 7.45
CA ALA A 109 -0.25 -24.36 7.48
C ALA A 109 -1.17 -24.78 6.31
N GLY A 110 -0.69 -25.60 5.38
CA GLY A 110 -1.44 -26.04 4.21
C GLY A 110 -1.74 -24.90 3.23
N LEU A 111 -0.78 -23.98 3.04
CA LEU A 111 -0.93 -22.84 2.13
C LEU A 111 -0.39 -23.16 0.73
N ALA A 112 -1.16 -22.83 -0.29
CA ALA A 112 -0.61 -22.67 -1.64
C ALA A 112 0.09 -21.30 -1.68
N LEU A 113 1.43 -21.31 -1.65
CA LEU A 113 2.24 -20.12 -1.54
C LEU A 113 3.17 -19.97 -2.74
N GLN A 114 3.29 -18.76 -3.28
CA GLN A 114 4.22 -18.43 -4.33
C GLN A 114 4.98 -17.14 -3.96
N VAL A 115 6.28 -17.16 -4.15
CA VAL A 115 7.16 -15.99 -3.95
C VAL A 115 7.79 -15.62 -5.28
N ARG A 116 7.81 -14.34 -5.59
CA ARG A 116 8.47 -13.78 -6.79
C ARG A 116 9.28 -12.55 -6.40
N ARG A 117 10.45 -12.39 -7.00
CA ARG A 117 11.16 -11.11 -6.93
C ARG A 117 10.35 -10.05 -7.65
N ALA A 118 10.21 -8.91 -7.02
CA ALA A 118 9.45 -7.78 -7.54
C ALA A 118 10.35 -6.54 -7.64
N GLU A 119 9.94 -5.63 -8.48
CA GLU A 119 10.51 -4.30 -8.56
C GLU A 119 9.50 -3.28 -8.00
N PRO A 120 9.96 -2.17 -7.40
CA PRO A 120 9.06 -1.11 -7.01
C PRO A 120 8.31 -0.60 -8.24
N ARG A 121 7.02 -0.32 -8.06
CA ARG A 121 6.21 0.23 -9.14
C ARG A 121 6.79 1.59 -9.55
N ALA A 122 7.09 1.75 -10.83
CA ALA A 122 7.51 3.05 -11.37
C ALA A 122 6.40 4.08 -11.13
N LEU A 123 6.79 5.27 -10.67
CA LEU A 123 5.87 6.41 -10.62
C LEU A 123 5.42 6.69 -12.05
N ARG A 124 4.15 6.49 -12.32
CA ARG A 124 3.52 6.84 -13.58
C ARG A 124 3.00 8.26 -13.53
N GLU A 125 2.67 8.82 -14.70
CA GLU A 125 2.08 10.15 -14.87
C GLU A 125 0.94 10.43 -13.87
N GLU A 126 0.58 11.69 -13.71
CA GLU A 126 -0.51 12.13 -12.84
C GLU A 126 -1.79 11.35 -13.14
N LEU A 127 -2.07 10.37 -12.29
CA LEU A 127 -3.27 9.55 -12.30
C LEU A 127 -4.16 9.98 -11.14
N ILE A 128 -5.44 10.15 -11.42
CA ILE A 128 -6.44 10.49 -10.41
C ILE A 128 -7.25 9.23 -10.10
N PRO A 129 -7.27 8.78 -8.84
CA PRO A 129 -8.05 7.62 -8.46
C PRO A 129 -9.55 7.96 -8.42
N TYR A 130 -10.36 7.08 -9.01
CA TYR A 130 -11.81 7.11 -8.96
C TYR A 130 -12.34 5.83 -8.33
N SER A 131 -13.32 5.97 -7.45
CA SER A 131 -14.13 4.87 -6.92
C SER A 131 -15.36 4.67 -7.79
N ILE A 132 -15.69 3.42 -7.99
CA ILE A 132 -16.85 2.97 -8.76
C ILE A 132 -17.58 1.95 -7.93
N ASP A 133 -18.87 2.19 -7.71
CA ASP A 133 -19.78 1.26 -7.09
C ASP A 133 -20.86 0.87 -8.10
N VAL A 134 -21.06 -0.42 -8.33
CA VAL A 134 -22.06 -0.96 -9.27
C VAL A 134 -22.91 -1.99 -8.56
N ILE A 135 -24.21 -1.91 -8.72
CA ILE A 135 -25.18 -2.86 -8.16
C ILE A 135 -26.22 -3.21 -9.24
N GLY A 136 -26.56 -4.46 -9.32
CA GLY A 136 -27.63 -4.92 -10.24
C GLY A 136 -28.03 -6.36 -10.02
N PRO A 137 -28.99 -6.87 -10.81
CA PRO A 137 -29.32 -8.30 -10.83
C PRO A 137 -28.11 -9.14 -11.20
N ASP A 138 -27.94 -10.27 -10.52
CA ASP A 138 -26.82 -11.18 -10.79
C ASP A 138 -26.97 -11.87 -12.15
N HIS A 139 -25.99 -11.66 -13.02
CA HIS A 139 -25.88 -12.35 -14.30
C HIS A 139 -24.41 -12.54 -14.72
N PRO A 140 -24.11 -13.57 -15.52
CA PRO A 140 -22.75 -13.83 -15.99
C PRO A 140 -22.19 -12.65 -16.80
N GLY A 141 -20.93 -12.30 -16.56
CA GLY A 141 -20.19 -11.33 -17.39
C GLY A 141 -20.12 -9.90 -16.84
N ILE A 142 -20.77 -9.56 -15.73
CA ILE A 142 -20.75 -8.21 -15.14
C ILE A 142 -19.31 -7.73 -14.96
N VAL A 143 -18.48 -8.47 -14.22
CA VAL A 143 -17.08 -8.06 -13.94
C VAL A 143 -16.25 -7.96 -15.22
N ALA A 144 -16.45 -8.89 -16.16
CA ALA A 144 -15.73 -8.87 -17.44
C ALA A 144 -16.12 -7.66 -18.29
N GLY A 145 -17.41 -7.32 -18.33
CA GLY A 145 -17.92 -6.17 -19.07
C GLY A 145 -17.41 -4.83 -18.48
N LEU A 146 -17.49 -4.68 -17.15
CA LEU A 146 -16.95 -3.50 -16.45
C LEU A 146 -15.45 -3.35 -16.68
N ALA A 147 -14.66 -4.42 -16.51
CA ALA A 147 -13.24 -4.40 -16.78
C ALA A 147 -12.92 -4.07 -18.24
N GLY A 148 -13.69 -4.63 -19.19
CA GLY A 148 -13.59 -4.34 -20.62
C GLY A 148 -13.84 -2.88 -20.97
N PHE A 149 -14.83 -2.25 -20.33
CA PHE A 149 -15.16 -0.83 -20.53
C PHE A 149 -13.96 0.08 -20.24
N PHE A 150 -13.28 -0.12 -19.11
CA PHE A 150 -12.12 0.67 -18.71
C PHE A 150 -10.86 0.31 -19.52
N THR A 151 -10.66 -0.98 -19.79
CA THR A 151 -9.52 -1.46 -20.61
C THR A 151 -9.55 -0.88 -22.03
N ALA A 152 -10.72 -0.84 -22.66
CA ALA A 152 -10.88 -0.26 -24.01
C ALA A 152 -10.54 1.24 -24.06
N ARG A 153 -10.60 1.92 -22.92
CA ARG A 153 -10.24 3.34 -22.77
C ARG A 153 -8.84 3.57 -22.21
N HIS A 154 -8.03 2.52 -22.12
CA HIS A 154 -6.68 2.54 -21.54
C HIS A 154 -6.64 3.07 -20.10
N ILE A 155 -7.73 2.90 -19.33
CA ILE A 155 -7.82 3.26 -17.94
C ILE A 155 -7.36 2.06 -17.10
N GLU A 156 -6.43 2.32 -16.19
CA GLU A 156 -5.87 1.29 -15.33
C GLU A 156 -6.83 0.94 -14.19
N ILE A 157 -7.12 -0.34 -14.05
CA ILE A 157 -7.88 -0.87 -12.92
C ILE A 157 -6.90 -1.15 -11.79
N ALA A 158 -7.08 -0.46 -10.65
CA ALA A 158 -6.25 -0.63 -9.47
C ALA A 158 -6.76 -1.74 -8.55
N GLU A 159 -8.08 -1.89 -8.43
CA GLU A 159 -8.72 -2.89 -7.58
C GLU A 159 -10.12 -3.23 -8.10
N ILE A 160 -10.52 -4.48 -7.93
CA ILE A 160 -11.91 -4.94 -8.12
C ILE A 160 -12.26 -5.84 -6.94
N VAL A 161 -13.36 -5.52 -6.28
CA VAL A 161 -13.98 -6.36 -5.25
C VAL A 161 -15.42 -6.59 -5.68
N SER A 162 -15.87 -7.84 -5.69
CA SER A 162 -17.23 -8.16 -6.09
C SER A 162 -17.83 -9.24 -5.19
N ARG A 163 -19.15 -9.21 -5.06
CA ARG A 163 -19.90 -10.21 -4.29
C ARG A 163 -21.33 -10.38 -4.79
N GLY A 164 -21.78 -11.63 -4.86
CA GLY A 164 -23.20 -11.95 -4.97
C GLY A 164 -23.87 -11.94 -3.60
N TYR A 165 -25.12 -11.53 -3.56
CA TYR A 165 -25.97 -11.58 -2.36
C TYR A 165 -27.45 -11.68 -2.74
N ASN A 166 -28.29 -12.09 -1.81
CA ASN A 166 -29.73 -12.07 -2.01
C ASN A 166 -30.32 -10.81 -1.39
N ALA A 167 -31.15 -10.10 -2.14
CA ALA A 167 -31.85 -8.93 -1.64
C ALA A 167 -32.79 -9.33 -0.46
N SER A 168 -32.64 -8.66 0.66
CA SER A 168 -33.32 -9.03 1.92
C SER A 168 -34.84 -9.00 1.84
N GLN A 169 -35.43 -8.17 0.99
CA GLN A 169 -36.87 -7.99 0.86
C GLN A 169 -37.49 -8.90 -0.20
N THR A 170 -36.83 -9.15 -1.29
CA THR A 170 -37.37 -9.88 -2.44
C THR A 170 -36.77 -11.27 -2.60
N GLY A 171 -35.62 -11.55 -1.98
CA GLY A 171 -34.85 -12.77 -2.19
C GLY A 171 -34.17 -12.84 -3.57
N ALA A 172 -34.25 -11.79 -4.38
CA ALA A 172 -33.64 -11.76 -5.71
C ALA A 172 -32.12 -11.83 -5.60
N ALA A 173 -31.49 -12.60 -6.51
CA ALA A 173 -30.03 -12.64 -6.63
C ALA A 173 -29.52 -11.30 -7.17
N MET A 174 -28.65 -10.68 -6.41
CA MET A 174 -28.03 -9.38 -6.69
C MET A 174 -26.53 -9.53 -6.71
N PHE A 175 -25.87 -8.67 -7.46
CA PHE A 175 -24.43 -8.61 -7.55
C PHE A 175 -23.94 -7.16 -7.30
N ALA A 176 -22.92 -7.02 -6.49
CA ALA A 176 -22.28 -5.73 -6.22
C ALA A 176 -20.81 -5.79 -6.62
N VAL A 177 -20.34 -4.74 -7.28
CA VAL A 177 -18.94 -4.58 -7.66
C VAL A 177 -18.46 -3.22 -7.16
N GLN A 178 -17.34 -3.24 -6.45
CA GLN A 178 -16.58 -2.04 -6.10
C GLN A 178 -15.28 -2.07 -6.89
N MET A 179 -14.99 -1.01 -7.59
CA MET A 179 -13.75 -0.88 -8.36
C MET A 179 -13.02 0.40 -7.98
N MET A 180 -11.72 0.34 -8.07
CA MET A 180 -10.87 1.53 -8.07
C MET A 180 -10.13 1.58 -9.40
N VAL A 181 -10.20 2.71 -10.09
CA VAL A 181 -9.53 2.94 -11.37
C VAL A 181 -8.67 4.18 -11.30
N ASN A 182 -7.55 4.16 -12.01
CA ASN A 182 -6.64 5.29 -12.14
C ASN A 182 -6.86 5.97 -13.47
N VAL A 183 -7.52 7.12 -13.45
CA VAL A 183 -7.87 7.90 -14.64
C VAL A 183 -6.76 8.92 -14.92
N PRO A 184 -6.20 9.00 -16.15
CA PRO A 184 -5.24 10.04 -16.50
C PRO A 184 -5.82 11.44 -16.26
N ALA A 185 -5.04 12.34 -15.66
CA ALA A 185 -5.49 13.70 -15.32
C ALA A 185 -6.00 14.50 -16.53
N ARG A 186 -5.57 14.13 -17.75
CA ARG A 186 -5.99 14.75 -19.00
C ARG A 186 -7.25 14.14 -19.61
N ALA A 187 -7.78 13.07 -19.03
CA ALA A 187 -8.96 12.40 -19.58
C ALA A 187 -10.22 13.27 -19.43
N PRO A 188 -11.13 13.28 -20.41
CA PRO A 188 -12.40 13.99 -20.34
C PRO A 188 -13.37 13.25 -19.39
N VAL A 189 -13.24 13.49 -18.10
CA VAL A 189 -13.96 12.74 -17.05
C VAL A 189 -15.48 12.87 -17.16
N ALA A 190 -15.99 14.04 -17.61
CA ALA A 190 -17.43 14.22 -17.82
C ALA A 190 -17.96 13.23 -18.86
N GLN A 191 -17.29 13.12 -20.00
CA GLN A 191 -17.64 12.16 -21.05
C GLN A 191 -17.47 10.72 -20.59
N LEU A 192 -16.38 10.43 -19.88
CA LEU A 192 -16.16 9.09 -19.30
C LEU A 192 -17.32 8.67 -18.40
N ARG A 193 -17.83 9.61 -17.58
CA ARG A 193 -18.94 9.34 -16.67
C ARG A 193 -20.24 9.10 -17.46
N GLU A 194 -20.54 9.92 -18.45
CA GLU A 194 -21.73 9.76 -19.30
C GLU A 194 -21.71 8.41 -20.01
N ASP A 195 -20.61 8.09 -20.69
CA ASP A 195 -20.44 6.80 -21.38
C ASP A 195 -20.57 5.61 -20.43
N PHE A 196 -20.03 5.74 -19.20
CA PHE A 196 -20.09 4.68 -18.21
C PHE A 196 -21.51 4.45 -17.68
N MET A 197 -22.25 5.53 -17.42
CA MET A 197 -23.65 5.43 -17.01
C MET A 197 -24.50 4.80 -18.11
N GLU A 198 -24.36 5.26 -19.36
CA GLU A 198 -25.07 4.67 -20.51
C GLU A 198 -24.76 3.17 -20.66
N TYR A 199 -23.48 2.79 -20.49
CA TYR A 199 -23.07 1.39 -20.50
C TYR A 199 -23.77 0.60 -19.39
N CYS A 200 -23.75 1.10 -18.15
CA CYS A 200 -24.38 0.41 -17.01
C CYS A 200 -25.91 0.30 -17.18
N ASP A 201 -26.57 1.37 -17.62
CA ASP A 201 -28.01 1.36 -17.92
C ASP A 201 -28.36 0.29 -18.96
N SER A 202 -27.54 0.15 -20.02
CA SER A 202 -27.73 -0.88 -21.05
C SER A 202 -27.64 -2.31 -20.52
N GLN A 203 -26.95 -2.51 -19.38
CA GLN A 203 -26.79 -3.78 -18.70
C GLN A 203 -27.74 -3.93 -17.50
N ASN A 204 -28.65 -2.99 -17.28
CA ASN A 204 -29.55 -2.93 -16.12
C ASN A 204 -28.79 -2.91 -14.79
N LEU A 205 -27.71 -2.13 -14.73
CA LEU A 205 -26.85 -1.94 -13.57
C LEU A 205 -26.96 -0.49 -13.08
N ASP A 206 -27.13 -0.29 -11.79
CA ASP A 206 -27.00 1.00 -11.13
C ASP A 206 -25.53 1.26 -10.80
N ALA A 207 -25.00 2.41 -11.19
CA ALA A 207 -23.59 2.72 -11.02
C ALA A 207 -23.34 4.13 -10.47
N ILE A 208 -22.25 4.28 -9.73
CA ILE A 208 -21.71 5.56 -9.27
C ILE A 208 -20.23 5.60 -9.61
N LEU A 209 -19.74 6.73 -10.16
CA LEU A 209 -18.33 6.97 -10.43
C LEU A 209 -17.93 8.31 -9.81
N GLU A 210 -17.06 8.30 -8.80
CA GLU A 210 -16.66 9.48 -8.04
C GLU A 210 -15.15 9.55 -7.85
N PRO A 211 -14.55 10.75 -7.81
CA PRO A 211 -13.15 10.89 -7.45
C PRO A 211 -12.93 10.49 -6.00
N VAL A 212 -11.85 9.78 -5.73
CA VAL A 212 -11.44 9.46 -4.35
C VAL A 212 -10.98 10.75 -3.68
N LYS A 213 -11.64 11.15 -2.61
CA LYS A 213 -11.23 12.30 -1.79
C LYS A 213 -10.06 11.88 -0.91
N ASN A 214 -8.93 12.54 -1.07
CA ASN A 214 -7.77 12.44 -0.17
C ASN A 214 -8.03 13.16 1.15
#